data_664ad810a9eb32a836df4db4ec72d04e
#
_entry.id   664ad810a9eb32a836df4db4ec72d04e
#
_cell.length_a   1.000
_cell.length_b   1.000
_cell.length_c   1.000
_cell.angle_alpha   90.00
_cell.angle_beta   90.00
_cell.angle_gamma   90.00
#
_symmetry.space_group_name_H-M   'P 1'
#
loop_
_entity.id
_entity.type
_entity.pdbx_description
1 polymer ?
#
loop_
_entity_poly.entity_id
_entity_poly.type
_entity_poly.pdbx_seq_one_letter_code
_entity_poly.pdbx_strand_id
1 'polypeptide(L)'
;MIGQKNNINTLIKWRCNKSVPRFIIISGDIGSGRLTFAKVIIKMINAKGIIMGNSIAEVRETIENAYTITEPTCYIFRNADDMRTEAKNALLKVVEEPPNNAYFIMTVENIDNMLGTIKSRGTVISMEPYSQKELRSVCDDDFILQYATNIADTKRERAELERTEHCVLDVIAGLKAKSGTKILKATTQLRSKVTETDKIDCILFMLMFKSELLYHPELYTPNSLKYLVKCTQELQRSSINKKASIECMLVSLLDEVKNEDN
;
A
#
# COMPACT_ATOMS: atom_id res chain seq x y z
N MET A 1 19.70 -1.37 3.15
CA MET A 1 18.32 -0.87 3.15
C MET A 1 18.41 0.64 3.22
N ILE A 2 17.66 1.36 2.41
CA ILE A 2 17.67 2.82 2.38
C ILE A 2 16.57 3.31 3.33
N GLY A 3 16.80 4.42 4.03
CA GLY A 3 15.86 4.93 5.03
C GLY A 3 15.69 4.04 6.25
N GLN A 4 14.57 4.18 6.95
CA GLN A 4 14.16 3.33 8.08
C GLN A 4 15.15 3.33 9.27
N LYS A 5 15.76 4.47 9.57
CA LYS A 5 16.83 4.56 10.58
C LYS A 5 16.39 4.07 11.96
N ASN A 6 15.20 4.49 12.43
CA ASN A 6 14.71 4.08 13.75
C ASN A 6 14.37 2.59 13.78
N ASN A 7 13.79 2.08 12.68
CA ASN A 7 13.48 0.66 12.53
C ASN A 7 14.76 -0.21 12.50
N ILE A 8 15.80 0.26 11.81
CA ILE A 8 17.13 -0.41 11.82
C ILE A 8 17.73 -0.42 13.23
N ASN A 9 17.65 0.70 13.96
CA ASN A 9 18.11 0.77 15.35
C ASN A 9 17.35 -0.21 16.25
N THR A 10 16.08 -0.41 16.03
CA THR A 10 15.26 -1.41 16.72
C THR A 10 15.75 -2.83 16.44
N LEU A 11 16.07 -3.16 15.17
CA LEU A 11 16.66 -4.46 14.83
C LEU A 11 18.02 -4.68 15.50
N ILE A 12 18.86 -3.65 15.54
CA ILE A 12 20.17 -3.73 16.23
C ILE A 12 19.98 -4.05 17.71
N LYS A 13 19.03 -3.34 18.38
CA LYS A 13 18.71 -3.61 19.79
C LYS A 13 18.23 -5.06 20.00
N TRP A 14 17.32 -5.56 19.15
CA TRP A 14 16.85 -6.94 19.23
C TRP A 14 17.97 -7.95 19.06
N ARG A 15 18.88 -7.71 18.12
CA ARG A 15 20.05 -8.57 17.90
C ARG A 15 21.01 -8.57 19.10
N CYS A 16 21.33 -7.39 19.63
CA CYS A 16 22.24 -7.26 20.78
C CYS A 16 21.66 -7.95 22.03
N ASN A 17 20.36 -7.79 22.26
CA ASN A 17 19.67 -8.36 23.42
C ASN A 17 19.22 -9.81 23.21
N LYS A 18 19.42 -10.40 22.03
CA LYS A 18 18.89 -11.72 21.64
C LYS A 18 17.38 -11.86 21.89
N SER A 19 16.62 -10.78 21.73
CA SER A 19 15.20 -10.65 22.12
C SER A 19 14.31 -10.28 20.93
N VAL A 20 14.42 -11.01 19.81
CA VAL A 20 13.56 -10.79 18.66
C VAL A 20 12.14 -11.28 18.97
N PRO A 21 11.13 -10.42 18.84
CA PRO A 21 9.74 -10.83 19.03
C PRO A 21 9.35 -11.96 18.07
N ARG A 22 8.58 -12.91 18.55
CA ARG A 22 8.12 -14.03 17.71
C ARG A 22 6.93 -13.71 16.84
N PHE A 23 6.21 -12.63 17.17
CA PHE A 23 5.13 -12.13 16.35
C PHE A 23 5.34 -10.62 16.07
N ILE A 24 5.48 -10.29 14.80
CA ILE A 24 5.78 -8.93 14.32
C ILE A 24 4.76 -8.54 13.27
N ILE A 25 4.25 -7.32 13.37
CA ILE A 25 3.38 -6.70 12.36
C ILE A 25 4.12 -5.52 11.76
N ILE A 26 4.33 -5.56 10.44
CA ILE A 26 5.02 -4.50 9.69
C ILE A 26 3.97 -3.73 8.90
N SER A 27 3.70 -2.50 9.32
CA SER A 27 2.70 -1.61 8.72
C SER A 27 3.36 -0.54 7.85
N GLY A 28 2.73 -0.18 6.75
CA GLY A 28 3.15 0.92 5.87
C GLY A 28 2.57 0.80 4.47
N ASP A 29 2.66 1.86 3.69
CA ASP A 29 2.11 1.95 2.36
C ASP A 29 2.69 0.91 1.38
N ILE A 30 2.01 0.70 0.25
CA ILE A 30 2.53 -0.10 -0.86
C ILE A 30 3.86 0.51 -1.31
N GLY A 31 4.88 -0.33 -1.50
CA GLY A 31 6.21 0.13 -1.91
C GLY A 31 7.12 0.62 -0.77
N SER A 32 6.64 0.77 0.46
CA SER A 32 7.44 1.20 1.62
C SER A 32 8.56 0.21 2.02
N GLY A 33 8.58 -0.99 1.44
CA GLY A 33 9.61 -2.00 1.69
C GLY A 33 9.30 -2.98 2.82
N ARG A 34 8.04 -3.11 3.24
CA ARG A 34 7.58 -4.05 4.30
C ARG A 34 8.16 -5.46 4.15
N LEU A 35 8.04 -6.05 2.94
CA LEU A 35 8.55 -7.40 2.68
C LEU A 35 10.09 -7.44 2.69
N THR A 36 10.75 -6.39 2.22
CA THR A 36 12.20 -6.27 2.28
C THR A 36 12.67 -6.22 3.73
N PHE A 37 11.95 -5.47 4.57
CA PHE A 37 12.24 -5.39 6.01
C PHE A 37 12.01 -6.73 6.70
N ALA A 38 10.93 -7.45 6.38
CA ALA A 38 10.70 -8.81 6.86
C ALA A 38 11.85 -9.76 6.51
N LYS A 39 12.36 -9.70 5.26
CA LYS A 39 13.53 -10.49 4.84
C LYS A 39 14.81 -10.15 5.61
N VAL A 40 15.00 -8.89 6.02
CA VAL A 40 16.13 -8.48 6.88
C VAL A 40 16.00 -9.12 8.26
N ILE A 41 14.81 -9.13 8.86
CA ILE A 41 14.56 -9.81 10.15
C ILE A 41 14.87 -11.30 10.04
N ILE A 42 14.38 -11.97 9.00
CA ILE A 42 14.60 -13.40 8.77
C ILE A 42 16.10 -13.74 8.69
N LYS A 43 16.85 -12.94 7.93
CA LYS A 43 18.32 -13.09 7.85
C LYS A 43 18.99 -12.86 9.20
N MET A 44 18.50 -11.89 9.98
CA MET A 44 19.05 -11.57 11.29
C MET A 44 18.90 -12.72 12.29
N ILE A 45 17.76 -13.43 12.26
CA ILE A 45 17.48 -14.57 13.14
C ILE A 45 17.95 -15.92 12.57
N ASN A 46 18.55 -15.90 11.37
CA ASN A 46 18.97 -17.10 10.64
C ASN A 46 17.86 -18.13 10.47
N ALA A 47 16.64 -17.67 10.13
CA ALA A 47 15.47 -18.53 9.96
C ALA A 47 15.19 -18.81 8.48
N LYS A 48 14.49 -19.91 8.21
CA LYS A 48 13.87 -20.19 6.91
C LYS A 48 12.62 -19.33 6.77
N GLY A 49 12.54 -18.50 5.73
CA GLY A 49 11.35 -17.68 5.45
C GLY A 49 10.38 -18.38 4.50
N ILE A 50 9.11 -18.49 4.88
CA ILE A 50 8.04 -19.08 4.06
C ILE A 50 6.92 -18.07 3.92
N ILE A 51 6.56 -17.74 2.67
CA ILE A 51 5.42 -16.86 2.39
C ILE A 51 4.17 -17.74 2.35
N MET A 52 3.17 -17.38 3.16
CA MET A 52 1.93 -18.11 3.30
C MET A 52 0.78 -17.37 2.63
N GLY A 53 -0.25 -18.12 2.23
CA GLY A 53 -1.50 -17.54 1.78
C GLY A 53 -2.37 -17.04 2.94
N ASN A 54 -3.42 -16.31 2.60
CA ASN A 54 -4.31 -15.64 3.55
C ASN A 54 -5.66 -16.36 3.72
N SER A 55 -5.85 -17.52 3.08
CA SER A 55 -7.06 -18.32 3.25
C SER A 55 -7.06 -19.04 4.60
N ILE A 56 -8.25 -19.33 5.14
CA ILE A 56 -8.38 -20.02 6.41
C ILE A 56 -7.73 -21.41 6.39
N ALA A 57 -7.76 -22.10 5.24
CA ALA A 57 -7.14 -23.43 5.09
C ALA A 57 -5.62 -23.35 5.21
N GLU A 58 -4.98 -22.41 4.48
CA GLU A 58 -3.53 -22.19 4.53
C GLU A 58 -3.07 -21.71 5.90
N VAL A 59 -3.87 -20.87 6.56
CA VAL A 59 -3.59 -20.42 7.94
C VAL A 59 -3.60 -21.60 8.91
N ARG A 60 -4.59 -22.49 8.83
CA ARG A 60 -4.65 -23.71 9.70
C ARG A 60 -3.48 -24.64 9.43
N GLU A 61 -3.15 -24.92 8.18
CA GLU A 61 -1.97 -25.69 7.79
C GLU A 61 -0.69 -25.07 8.36
N THR A 62 -0.55 -23.74 8.28
CA THR A 62 0.60 -23.03 8.86
C THR A 62 0.70 -23.26 10.38
N ILE A 63 -0.43 -23.20 11.07
CA ILE A 63 -0.48 -23.42 12.53
C ILE A 63 -0.02 -24.85 12.88
N GLU A 64 -0.53 -25.85 12.18
CA GLU A 64 -0.15 -27.25 12.39
C GLU A 64 1.33 -27.47 12.13
N ASN A 65 1.83 -26.95 11.00
CA ASN A 65 3.25 -27.03 10.65
C ASN A 65 4.16 -26.34 11.66
N ALA A 66 3.73 -25.22 12.26
CA ALA A 66 4.53 -24.48 13.22
C ALA A 66 4.88 -25.27 14.49
N TYR A 67 4.07 -26.25 14.87
CA TYR A 67 4.33 -27.11 16.03
C TYR A 67 5.28 -28.27 15.71
N THR A 68 5.54 -28.57 14.45
CA THR A 68 6.36 -29.72 14.02
C THR A 68 7.76 -29.36 13.57
N ILE A 69 8.05 -28.05 13.42
CA ILE A 69 9.36 -27.57 12.94
C ILE A 69 10.46 -27.77 13.97
N THR A 70 11.63 -28.17 13.50
CA THR A 70 12.85 -28.34 14.31
C THR A 70 13.84 -27.20 14.16
N GLU A 71 13.78 -26.48 13.02
CA GLU A 71 14.66 -25.37 12.71
C GLU A 71 13.92 -24.01 12.79
N PRO A 72 14.61 -22.91 13.09
CA PRO A 72 13.99 -21.60 13.11
C PRO A 72 13.31 -21.28 11.77
N THR A 73 11.99 -21.11 11.80
CA THR A 73 11.16 -20.85 10.62
C THR A 73 10.29 -19.61 10.84
N CYS A 74 10.25 -18.75 9.83
CA CYS A 74 9.46 -17.53 9.84
C CYS A 74 8.35 -17.60 8.79
N TYR A 75 7.11 -17.60 9.23
CA TYR A 75 5.91 -17.59 8.41
C TYR A 75 5.51 -16.15 8.12
N ILE A 76 5.41 -15.78 6.83
CA ILE A 76 5.12 -14.42 6.39
C ILE A 76 3.74 -14.39 5.75
N PHE A 77 2.83 -13.63 6.36
CA PHE A 77 1.51 -13.33 5.79
C PHE A 77 1.57 -11.94 5.15
N ARG A 78 1.41 -11.89 3.82
CA ARG A 78 1.43 -10.63 3.07
C ARG A 78 0.03 -10.02 3.03
N ASN A 79 -0.04 -8.68 3.23
CA ASN A 79 -1.30 -7.93 3.21
C ASN A 79 -2.35 -8.60 4.13
N ALA A 80 -1.95 -8.87 5.38
CA ALA A 80 -2.78 -9.58 6.34
C ALA A 80 -4.02 -8.79 6.77
N ASP A 81 -4.07 -7.50 6.48
CA ASP A 81 -5.26 -6.66 6.61
C ASP A 81 -6.40 -7.09 5.68
N ASP A 82 -6.08 -7.72 4.54
CA ASP A 82 -7.07 -8.30 3.61
C ASP A 82 -7.60 -9.68 4.05
N MET A 83 -7.01 -10.32 5.07
CA MET A 83 -7.49 -11.60 5.58
C MET A 83 -8.93 -11.49 6.09
N ARG A 84 -9.73 -12.54 5.86
CA ARG A 84 -11.04 -12.67 6.49
C ARG A 84 -10.92 -12.80 8.01
N THR A 85 -11.93 -12.34 8.73
CA THR A 85 -11.95 -12.35 10.20
C THR A 85 -11.73 -13.74 10.78
N GLU A 86 -12.25 -14.78 10.13
CA GLU A 86 -12.09 -16.17 10.56
C GLU A 86 -10.62 -16.62 10.51
N ALA A 87 -9.89 -16.23 9.45
CA ALA A 87 -8.47 -16.54 9.33
C ALA A 87 -7.63 -15.75 10.35
N LYS A 88 -7.97 -14.47 10.58
CA LYS A 88 -7.35 -13.65 11.63
C LYS A 88 -7.56 -14.28 13.03
N ASN A 89 -8.77 -14.73 13.32
CA ASN A 89 -9.09 -15.37 14.60
C ASN A 89 -8.38 -16.71 14.79
N ALA A 90 -8.21 -17.50 13.73
CA ALA A 90 -7.48 -18.76 13.81
C ALA A 90 -6.02 -18.60 14.26
N LEU A 91 -5.38 -17.47 13.89
CA LEU A 91 -3.99 -17.18 14.28
C LEU A 91 -3.82 -16.77 15.74
N LEU A 92 -4.88 -16.31 16.42
CA LEU A 92 -4.77 -15.71 17.75
C LEU A 92 -4.02 -16.61 18.75
N LYS A 93 -4.35 -17.91 18.80
CA LYS A 93 -3.71 -18.83 19.74
C LYS A 93 -2.22 -19.01 19.48
N VAL A 94 -1.82 -19.18 18.21
CA VAL A 94 -0.42 -19.45 17.86
C VAL A 94 0.45 -18.19 17.95
N VAL A 95 -0.12 -17.00 17.77
CA VAL A 95 0.65 -15.75 17.93
C VAL A 95 0.75 -15.30 19.38
N GLU A 96 -0.16 -15.78 20.26
CA GLU A 96 -0.09 -15.57 21.71
C GLU A 96 1.01 -16.42 22.35
N GLU A 97 1.07 -17.69 21.99
CA GLU A 97 2.06 -18.66 22.48
C GLU A 97 2.77 -19.35 21.30
N PRO A 98 3.66 -18.66 20.59
CA PRO A 98 4.33 -19.23 19.43
C PRO A 98 5.25 -20.40 19.82
N PRO A 99 5.26 -21.51 19.06
CA PRO A 99 6.19 -22.61 19.25
C PRO A 99 7.65 -22.16 19.22
N ASN A 100 8.54 -22.90 19.86
CA ASN A 100 9.93 -22.47 20.12
C ASN A 100 10.72 -22.02 18.89
N ASN A 101 10.53 -22.63 17.74
CA ASN A 101 11.25 -22.31 16.50
C ASN A 101 10.39 -21.51 15.50
N ALA A 102 9.17 -21.12 15.86
CA ALA A 102 8.27 -20.41 14.97
C ALA A 102 8.31 -18.90 15.20
N TYR A 103 8.42 -18.17 14.11
CA TYR A 103 8.25 -16.73 14.04
C TYR A 103 7.14 -16.41 13.06
N PHE A 104 6.35 -15.39 13.36
CA PHE A 104 5.26 -14.92 12.51
C PHE A 104 5.45 -13.46 12.17
N ILE A 105 5.41 -13.14 10.89
CA ILE A 105 5.45 -11.77 10.40
C ILE A 105 4.21 -11.52 9.55
N MET A 106 3.47 -10.49 9.89
CA MET A 106 2.38 -9.96 9.07
C MET A 106 2.81 -8.65 8.43
N THR A 107 2.63 -8.50 7.11
CA THR A 107 2.72 -7.19 6.48
C THR A 107 1.31 -6.66 6.25
N VAL A 108 1.07 -5.40 6.59
CA VAL A 108 -0.23 -4.74 6.47
C VAL A 108 -0.07 -3.36 5.83
N GLU A 109 -1.03 -2.93 5.05
CA GLU A 109 -1.07 -1.56 4.52
C GLU A 109 -1.58 -0.61 5.59
N ASN A 110 -2.72 -0.96 6.19
CA ASN A 110 -3.31 -0.19 7.25
C ASN A 110 -3.49 -1.04 8.51
N ILE A 111 -2.78 -0.67 9.58
CA ILE A 111 -2.84 -1.36 10.86
C ILE A 111 -4.25 -1.30 11.47
N ASP A 112 -5.07 -0.30 11.14
CA ASP A 112 -6.42 -0.14 11.68
C ASP A 112 -7.40 -1.18 11.15
N ASN A 113 -7.10 -1.79 10.01
CA ASN A 113 -7.86 -2.92 9.45
C ASN A 113 -7.57 -4.26 10.17
N MET A 114 -6.63 -4.26 11.12
CA MET A 114 -6.32 -5.44 11.92
C MET A 114 -7.16 -5.50 13.19
N LEU A 115 -7.51 -6.72 13.61
CA LEU A 115 -8.23 -6.95 14.87
C LEU A 115 -7.40 -6.41 16.06
N GLY A 116 -8.05 -5.73 16.97
CA GLY A 116 -7.42 -5.22 18.20
C GLY A 116 -6.71 -6.33 19.00
N THR A 117 -7.29 -7.54 19.00
CA THR A 117 -6.73 -8.73 19.65
C THR A 117 -5.42 -9.22 19.02
N ILE A 118 -5.22 -9.02 17.71
CA ILE A 118 -3.96 -9.31 17.03
C ILE A 118 -2.94 -8.20 17.31
N LYS A 119 -3.37 -6.93 17.22
CA LYS A 119 -2.50 -5.76 17.48
C LYS A 119 -1.88 -5.81 18.88
N SER A 120 -2.66 -6.20 19.88
CA SER A 120 -2.18 -6.26 21.28
C SER A 120 -1.15 -7.36 21.55
N ARG A 121 -1.02 -8.35 20.68
CA ARG A 121 -0.08 -9.48 20.81
C ARG A 121 1.17 -9.32 19.95
N GLY A 122 1.10 -8.52 18.91
CA GLY A 122 2.21 -8.30 17.97
C GLY A 122 3.06 -7.09 18.31
N THR A 123 4.35 -7.17 18.03
CA THR A 123 5.19 -5.99 17.99
C THR A 123 4.99 -5.27 16.68
N VAL A 124 4.40 -4.09 16.71
CA VAL A 124 4.12 -3.29 15.53
C VAL A 124 5.34 -2.47 15.14
N ILE A 125 5.74 -2.55 13.88
CA ILE A 125 6.77 -1.71 13.25
C ILE A 125 6.08 -0.94 12.13
N SER A 126 6.05 0.37 12.25
CA SER A 126 5.58 1.25 11.18
C SER A 126 6.74 1.64 10.27
N MET A 127 6.55 1.42 8.96
CA MET A 127 7.53 1.86 7.97
C MET A 127 7.52 3.38 7.88
N GLU A 128 8.71 3.98 7.93
CA GLU A 128 8.87 5.42 7.81
C GLU A 128 8.74 5.85 6.33
N PRO A 129 8.12 7.00 6.05
CA PRO A 129 8.11 7.56 4.71
C PRO A 129 9.53 7.90 4.26
N TYR A 130 9.80 7.77 2.96
CA TYR A 130 11.10 8.14 2.40
C TYR A 130 11.20 9.65 2.21
N SER A 131 12.35 10.21 2.59
CA SER A 131 12.69 11.59 2.25
C SER A 131 13.09 11.71 0.79
N GLN A 132 12.94 12.90 0.20
CA GLN A 132 13.39 13.18 -1.17
C GLN A 132 14.89 12.90 -1.37
N LYS A 133 15.71 13.14 -0.34
CA LYS A 133 17.14 12.83 -0.37
C LYS A 133 17.40 11.33 -0.49
N GLU A 134 16.61 10.50 0.17
CA GLU A 134 16.72 9.05 0.11
C GLU A 134 16.26 8.52 -1.26
N LEU A 135 15.20 9.07 -1.83
CA LEU A 135 14.72 8.73 -3.18
C LEU A 135 15.76 9.13 -4.24
N ARG A 136 16.36 10.32 -4.13
CA ARG A 136 17.47 10.76 -5.01
C ARG A 136 18.70 9.87 -4.95
N SER A 137 18.92 9.14 -3.86
CA SER A 137 20.05 8.21 -3.77
C SER A 137 19.89 6.95 -4.66
N VAL A 138 18.73 6.73 -5.22
CA VAL A 138 18.39 5.56 -6.06
C VAL A 138 17.82 5.92 -7.44
N CYS A 139 17.49 7.16 -7.68
CA CYS A 139 16.96 7.66 -8.94
C CYS A 139 17.43 9.09 -9.18
N ASP A 140 17.99 9.33 -10.36
CA ASP A 140 18.47 10.65 -10.77
C ASP A 140 17.48 11.39 -11.70
N ASP A 141 16.37 10.76 -12.09
CA ASP A 141 15.35 11.35 -12.95
C ASP A 141 14.40 12.22 -12.12
N ASP A 142 14.51 13.54 -12.30
CA ASP A 142 13.70 14.53 -11.58
C ASP A 142 12.20 14.40 -11.87
N PHE A 143 11.84 13.97 -13.08
CA PHE A 143 10.44 13.77 -13.44
C PHE A 143 9.83 12.58 -12.68
N ILE A 144 10.57 11.48 -12.55
CA ILE A 144 10.14 10.33 -11.74
C ILE A 144 10.07 10.74 -10.26
N LEU A 145 11.06 11.48 -9.77
CA LEU A 145 11.15 11.92 -8.38
C LEU A 145 10.02 12.88 -7.97
N GLN A 146 9.47 13.64 -8.91
CA GLN A 146 8.33 14.51 -8.65
C GLN A 146 7.10 13.72 -8.13
N TYR A 147 6.90 12.51 -8.62
CA TYR A 147 5.76 11.66 -8.29
C TYR A 147 6.11 10.48 -7.38
N ALA A 148 7.39 10.24 -7.12
CA ALA A 148 7.81 9.11 -6.28
C ALA A 148 7.59 9.41 -4.80
N THR A 149 6.87 8.53 -4.12
CA THR A 149 6.67 8.54 -2.66
C THR A 149 7.47 7.45 -1.95
N ASN A 150 7.93 6.46 -2.71
CA ASN A 150 8.67 5.31 -2.20
C ASN A 150 9.65 4.75 -3.26
N ILE A 151 10.48 3.80 -2.85
CA ILE A 151 11.50 3.21 -3.74
C ILE A 151 10.90 2.38 -4.89
N ALA A 152 9.70 1.85 -4.75
CA ALA A 152 9.06 1.15 -5.87
C ALA A 152 8.65 2.13 -6.98
N ASP A 153 8.20 3.33 -6.59
CA ASP A 153 7.83 4.38 -7.55
C ASP A 153 9.05 4.87 -8.36
N THR A 154 10.24 4.91 -7.76
CA THR A 154 11.47 5.31 -8.48
C THR A 154 11.89 4.33 -9.58
N LYS A 155 11.29 3.16 -9.64
CA LYS A 155 11.53 2.13 -10.66
C LYS A 155 10.49 2.11 -11.77
N ARG A 156 9.52 3.03 -11.74
CA ARG A 156 8.51 3.14 -12.79
C ARG A 156 9.15 3.60 -14.10
N GLU A 157 8.61 3.15 -15.21
CA GLU A 157 9.05 3.59 -16.52
C GLU A 157 8.57 5.05 -16.75
N ARG A 158 9.46 5.88 -17.26
CA ARG A 158 9.14 7.27 -17.60
C ARG A 158 7.94 7.38 -18.56
N ALA A 159 7.88 6.48 -19.55
CA ALA A 159 6.77 6.43 -20.50
C ALA A 159 5.40 6.12 -19.83
N GLU A 160 5.37 5.36 -18.72
CA GLU A 160 4.15 5.15 -17.93
C GLU A 160 3.70 6.45 -17.26
N LEU A 161 4.65 7.19 -16.69
CA LEU A 161 4.40 8.47 -16.03
C LEU A 161 3.89 9.51 -17.03
N GLU A 162 4.55 9.67 -18.18
CA GLU A 162 4.16 10.62 -19.24
C GLU A 162 2.75 10.31 -19.78
N ARG A 163 2.41 9.04 -20.02
CA ARG A 163 1.05 8.66 -20.42
C ARG A 163 0.02 8.98 -19.34
N THR A 164 0.37 8.77 -18.09
CA THR A 164 -0.52 9.07 -16.96
C THR A 164 -0.74 10.58 -16.83
N GLU A 165 0.32 11.39 -16.97
CA GLU A 165 0.25 12.83 -16.94
C GLU A 165 -0.68 13.37 -18.04
N HIS A 166 -0.53 12.90 -19.28
CA HIS A 166 -1.43 13.27 -20.37
C HIS A 166 -2.89 12.93 -20.06
N CYS A 167 -3.15 11.76 -19.52
CA CYS A 167 -4.52 11.37 -19.12
C CYS A 167 -5.07 12.28 -18.02
N VAL A 168 -4.26 12.68 -17.06
CA VAL A 168 -4.65 13.62 -15.99
C VAL A 168 -4.98 14.99 -16.58
N LEU A 169 -4.14 15.53 -17.48
CA LEU A 169 -4.37 16.81 -18.15
C LEU A 169 -5.64 16.79 -18.99
N ASP A 170 -5.92 15.69 -19.69
CA ASP A 170 -7.17 15.50 -20.44
C ASP A 170 -8.40 15.53 -19.52
N VAL A 171 -8.31 14.91 -18.34
CA VAL A 171 -9.39 14.94 -17.32
C VAL A 171 -9.57 16.37 -16.79
N ILE A 172 -8.52 17.07 -16.45
CA ILE A 172 -8.56 18.48 -16.00
C ILE A 172 -9.19 19.37 -17.07
N ALA A 173 -8.78 19.20 -18.33
CA ALA A 173 -9.39 19.94 -19.46
C ALA A 173 -10.88 19.60 -19.63
N GLY A 174 -11.26 18.36 -19.38
CA GLY A 174 -12.66 17.92 -19.38
C GLY A 174 -13.47 18.58 -18.26
N LEU A 175 -12.93 18.68 -17.05
CA LEU A 175 -13.56 19.36 -15.91
C LEU A 175 -13.74 20.85 -16.19
N LYS A 176 -12.70 21.56 -16.67
CA LYS A 176 -12.77 22.97 -17.05
C LYS A 176 -13.80 23.24 -18.16
N ALA A 177 -13.86 22.34 -19.13
CA ALA A 177 -14.86 22.41 -20.21
C ALA A 177 -16.26 21.95 -19.80
N LYS A 178 -16.46 21.55 -18.53
CA LYS A 178 -17.72 20.98 -17.99
C LYS A 178 -18.27 19.82 -18.83
N SER A 179 -17.40 19.03 -19.46
CA SER A 179 -17.72 17.99 -20.43
C SER A 179 -17.49 16.58 -19.88
N GLY A 180 -18.57 15.91 -19.45
CA GLY A 180 -18.51 14.53 -18.99
C GLY A 180 -18.02 13.54 -20.06
N THR A 181 -18.30 13.80 -21.35
CA THR A 181 -17.84 12.94 -22.43
C THR A 181 -16.32 12.97 -22.62
N LYS A 182 -15.69 14.14 -22.43
CA LYS A 182 -14.21 14.26 -22.47
C LYS A 182 -13.58 13.49 -21.30
N ILE A 183 -14.12 13.65 -20.10
CA ILE A 183 -13.67 12.95 -18.89
C ILE A 183 -13.76 11.44 -19.08
N LEU A 184 -14.93 10.92 -19.48
CA LEU A 184 -15.13 9.49 -19.70
C LEU A 184 -14.20 8.93 -20.78
N LYS A 185 -13.95 9.69 -21.86
CA LYS A 185 -13.00 9.30 -22.90
C LYS A 185 -11.58 9.16 -22.34
N ALA A 186 -11.12 10.11 -21.54
CA ALA A 186 -9.79 10.04 -20.90
C ALA A 186 -9.69 8.86 -19.94
N THR A 187 -10.72 8.59 -19.10
CA THR A 187 -10.71 7.48 -18.15
C THR A 187 -10.78 6.09 -18.79
N THR A 188 -11.06 5.97 -20.10
CA THR A 188 -10.96 4.66 -20.80
C THR A 188 -9.54 4.07 -20.74
N GLN A 189 -8.52 4.90 -20.57
CA GLN A 189 -7.13 4.49 -20.44
C GLN A 189 -6.81 3.89 -19.06
N LEU A 190 -7.67 4.08 -18.05
CA LEU A 190 -7.46 3.55 -16.71
C LEU A 190 -7.67 2.03 -16.68
N ARG A 191 -6.83 1.36 -15.88
CA ARG A 191 -6.87 -0.10 -15.67
C ARG A 191 -8.12 -0.50 -14.88
N SER A 192 -8.88 -1.43 -15.43
CA SER A 192 -10.03 -2.05 -14.75
C SER A 192 -9.63 -3.34 -14.03
N LYS A 193 -8.67 -4.09 -14.59
CA LYS A 193 -8.17 -5.37 -14.07
C LYS A 193 -6.65 -5.36 -13.97
N VAL A 194 -6.11 -6.11 -13.03
CA VAL A 194 -4.65 -6.23 -12.81
C VAL A 194 -3.91 -6.78 -14.04
N THR A 195 -4.59 -7.56 -14.87
CA THR A 195 -4.02 -8.16 -16.10
C THR A 195 -3.84 -7.18 -17.26
N GLU A 196 -4.44 -5.98 -17.18
CA GLU A 196 -4.33 -4.93 -18.21
C GLU A 196 -3.06 -4.11 -17.99
N THR A 197 -1.90 -4.66 -18.38
CA THR A 197 -0.59 -4.04 -18.14
C THR A 197 -0.28 -2.85 -19.05
N ASP A 198 -0.98 -2.74 -20.17
CA ASP A 198 -0.90 -1.65 -21.14
C ASP A 198 -1.67 -0.39 -20.73
N LYS A 199 -2.51 -0.49 -19.69
CA LYS A 199 -3.33 0.59 -19.17
C LYS A 199 -2.73 1.25 -17.93
N ILE A 200 -3.18 2.48 -17.68
CA ILE A 200 -2.71 3.35 -16.60
C ILE A 200 -3.16 2.79 -15.23
N ASP A 201 -2.25 2.74 -14.29
CA ASP A 201 -2.53 2.36 -12.90
C ASP A 201 -3.38 3.43 -12.20
N CYS A 202 -4.49 2.99 -11.59
CA CYS A 202 -5.44 3.90 -10.94
C CYS A 202 -4.85 4.64 -9.72
N ILE A 203 -3.89 4.03 -9.02
CA ILE A 203 -3.26 4.68 -7.86
C ILE A 203 -2.31 5.77 -8.34
N LEU A 204 -1.52 5.47 -9.37
CA LEU A 204 -0.63 6.44 -9.99
C LEU A 204 -1.42 7.63 -10.57
N PHE A 205 -2.51 7.34 -11.32
CA PHE A 205 -3.39 8.38 -11.83
C PHE A 205 -3.89 9.29 -10.71
N MET A 206 -4.38 8.71 -9.61
CA MET A 206 -4.92 9.48 -8.50
C MET A 206 -3.87 10.33 -7.78
N LEU A 207 -2.63 9.83 -7.69
CA LEU A 207 -1.51 10.58 -7.14
C LEU A 207 -1.21 11.82 -7.99
N MET A 208 -1.06 11.63 -9.30
CA MET A 208 -0.78 12.72 -10.25
C MET A 208 -1.95 13.70 -10.36
N PHE A 209 -3.19 13.20 -10.39
CA PHE A 209 -4.39 14.05 -10.44
C PHE A 209 -4.50 14.96 -9.22
N LYS A 210 -4.21 14.47 -8.03
CA LYS A 210 -4.18 15.30 -6.82
C LYS A 210 -3.10 16.38 -6.88
N SER A 211 -1.91 16.01 -7.35
CA SER A 211 -0.80 16.97 -7.50
C SER A 211 -1.16 18.07 -8.50
N GLU A 212 -1.72 17.71 -9.64
CA GLU A 212 -2.09 18.64 -10.69
C GLU A 212 -3.26 19.54 -10.28
N LEU A 213 -4.23 18.98 -9.55
CA LEU A 213 -5.38 19.74 -9.07
C LEU A 213 -4.98 20.93 -8.17
N LEU A 214 -3.85 20.87 -7.46
CA LEU A 214 -3.34 21.97 -6.64
C LEU A 214 -3.02 23.22 -7.47
N TYR A 215 -2.72 23.08 -8.75
CA TYR A 215 -2.47 24.19 -9.68
C TYR A 215 -3.76 24.74 -10.31
N HIS A 216 -4.92 24.18 -9.97
CA HIS A 216 -6.21 24.53 -10.53
C HIS A 216 -7.23 24.89 -9.43
N PRO A 217 -7.02 26.01 -8.70
CA PRO A 217 -7.90 26.40 -7.60
C PRO A 217 -9.36 26.62 -8.04
N GLU A 218 -9.60 26.92 -9.30
CA GLU A 218 -10.93 27.06 -9.89
C GLU A 218 -11.75 25.76 -9.95
N LEU A 219 -11.10 24.62 -9.74
CA LEU A 219 -11.76 23.29 -9.66
C LEU A 219 -11.97 22.85 -8.20
N TYR A 220 -11.52 23.67 -7.24
CA TYR A 220 -11.69 23.38 -5.81
C TYR A 220 -13.00 23.91 -5.30
N THR A 221 -13.86 22.99 -4.86
CA THR A 221 -15.09 23.29 -4.12
C THR A 221 -14.97 22.76 -2.68
N PRO A 222 -15.77 23.25 -1.74
CA PRO A 222 -15.78 22.70 -0.38
C PRO A 222 -16.01 21.18 -0.31
N ASN A 223 -16.72 20.61 -1.30
CA ASN A 223 -17.02 19.20 -1.38
C ASN A 223 -15.96 18.40 -2.15
N SER A 224 -15.16 19.04 -3.02
CA SER A 224 -14.16 18.34 -3.83
C SER A 224 -13.17 17.55 -2.98
N LEU A 225 -12.72 18.08 -1.83
CA LEU A 225 -11.87 17.39 -0.88
C LEU A 225 -12.52 16.13 -0.31
N LYS A 226 -13.84 16.17 -0.02
CA LYS A 226 -14.59 14.99 0.45
C LYS A 226 -14.53 13.85 -0.58
N TYR A 227 -14.77 14.18 -1.87
CA TYR A 227 -14.74 13.18 -2.94
C TYR A 227 -13.36 12.59 -3.14
N LEU A 228 -12.32 13.44 -3.10
CA LEU A 228 -10.92 13.03 -3.20
C LEU A 228 -10.50 12.11 -2.04
N VAL A 229 -10.84 12.47 -0.81
CA VAL A 229 -10.54 11.65 0.38
C VAL A 229 -11.26 10.32 0.31
N LYS A 230 -12.58 10.33 0.02
CA LYS A 230 -13.37 9.10 -0.12
C LYS A 230 -12.80 8.17 -1.19
N CYS A 231 -12.54 8.69 -2.40
CA CYS A 231 -11.95 7.90 -3.48
C CYS A 231 -10.60 7.31 -3.07
N THR A 232 -9.74 8.11 -2.42
CA THR A 232 -8.42 7.63 -1.96
C THR A 232 -8.54 6.47 -0.99
N GLN A 233 -9.48 6.53 -0.04
CA GLN A 233 -9.75 5.44 0.91
C GLN A 233 -10.29 4.19 0.21
N GLU A 234 -11.15 4.36 -0.80
CA GLU A 234 -11.67 3.25 -1.60
C GLU A 234 -10.57 2.56 -2.42
N LEU A 235 -9.64 3.32 -3.00
CA LEU A 235 -8.53 2.77 -3.77
C LEU A 235 -7.58 1.87 -2.95
N GLN A 236 -7.57 2.04 -1.63
CA GLN A 236 -6.80 1.19 -0.72
C GLN A 236 -7.44 -0.18 -0.46
N ARG A 237 -8.71 -0.38 -0.86
CA ARG A 237 -9.41 -1.65 -0.66
C ARG A 237 -9.21 -2.57 -1.87
N SER A 238 -8.81 -3.81 -1.60
CA SER A 238 -8.57 -4.83 -2.66
C SER A 238 -9.84 -5.27 -3.40
N SER A 239 -11.00 -5.17 -2.74
CA SER A 239 -12.29 -5.67 -3.25
C SER A 239 -13.04 -4.71 -4.16
N ILE A 240 -12.55 -3.48 -4.38
CA ILE A 240 -13.25 -2.42 -5.11
C ILE A 240 -12.73 -2.30 -6.54
N ASN A 241 -13.62 -2.03 -7.49
CA ASN A 241 -13.25 -1.62 -8.84
C ASN A 241 -12.70 -0.18 -8.79
N LYS A 242 -11.38 -0.06 -8.77
CA LYS A 242 -10.64 1.20 -8.61
C LYS A 242 -10.97 2.21 -9.71
N LYS A 243 -11.13 1.76 -10.95
CA LYS A 243 -11.53 2.61 -12.08
C LYS A 243 -12.92 3.21 -11.85
N ALA A 244 -13.89 2.39 -11.46
CA ALA A 244 -15.24 2.87 -11.19
C ALA A 244 -15.28 3.89 -10.04
N SER A 245 -14.48 3.70 -8.98
CA SER A 245 -14.37 4.69 -7.89
C SER A 245 -13.83 6.04 -8.38
N ILE A 246 -12.82 6.03 -9.26
CA ILE A 246 -12.30 7.26 -9.88
C ILE A 246 -13.35 7.93 -10.77
N GLU A 247 -14.03 7.17 -11.62
CA GLU A 247 -15.09 7.69 -12.49
C GLU A 247 -16.23 8.31 -11.70
N CYS A 248 -16.70 7.67 -10.62
CA CYS A 248 -17.71 8.22 -9.71
C CYS A 248 -17.24 9.53 -9.05
N MET A 249 -16.00 9.59 -8.60
CA MET A 249 -15.41 10.80 -8.03
C MET A 249 -15.39 11.94 -9.06
N LEU A 250 -14.94 11.67 -10.29
CA LEU A 250 -14.84 12.69 -11.35
C LEU A 250 -16.21 13.22 -11.78
N VAL A 251 -17.24 12.34 -11.81
CA VAL A 251 -18.62 12.77 -12.07
C VAL A 251 -19.12 13.69 -10.95
N SER A 252 -18.86 13.34 -9.68
CA SER A 252 -19.23 14.18 -8.54
C SER A 252 -18.54 15.55 -8.58
N LEU A 253 -17.24 15.57 -8.93
CA LEU A 253 -16.50 16.84 -9.12
C LEU A 253 -17.08 17.67 -10.29
N LEU A 254 -17.43 17.03 -11.39
CA LEU A 254 -18.01 17.71 -12.53
C LEU A 254 -19.36 18.36 -12.20
N ASP A 255 -20.20 17.68 -11.42
CA ASP A 255 -21.49 18.18 -10.99
C ASP A 255 -21.34 19.39 -10.06
N GLU A 256 -20.35 19.36 -9.15
CA GLU A 256 -20.02 20.53 -8.29
C GLU A 256 -19.57 21.73 -9.15
N VAL A 257 -18.62 21.53 -10.05
CA VAL A 257 -18.09 22.59 -10.93
C VAL A 257 -19.19 23.20 -11.83
N LYS A 258 -20.23 22.42 -12.19
CA LYS A 258 -21.39 22.92 -12.93
C LYS A 258 -22.33 23.76 -12.06
N ASN A 259 -22.46 23.41 -10.79
CA ASN A 259 -23.40 24.05 -9.87
C ASN A 259 -22.89 25.39 -9.31
N GLU A 260 -21.57 25.65 -9.35
CA GLU A 260 -21.02 26.92 -8.88
C GLU A 260 -21.31 28.12 -9.80
N ASP A 261 -21.76 27.88 -11.04
CA ASP A 261 -22.15 28.96 -11.97
C ASP A 261 -23.67 29.30 -11.92
N ASN A 262 -24.45 28.60 -11.12
CA ASN A 262 -25.89 28.87 -10.93
C ASN A 262 -26.15 29.51 -9.57
#